data_6954793f8034c9c0402c06862df465c3
#
_entry.id   6954793f8034c9c0402c06862df465c3
#
_cell.length_a   1.000
_cell.length_b   1.000
_cell.length_c   1.000
_cell.angle_alpha   90.00
_cell.angle_beta   90.00
_cell.angle_gamma   90.00
#
_symmetry.space_group_name_H-M   'P 1'
#
loop_
_entity.id
_entity.type
_entity.pdbx_description
1 polymer ?
#
loop_
_entity_poly.entity_id
_entity_poly.type
_entity_poly.pdbx_seq_one_letter_code
_entity_poly.pdbx_strand_id
1 'polypeptide(L)'
;MAEEFYEKQRIIQEFVPGKQVTLAHVISNPEESLYKKMGVIGESSGALGIMTITPSEGAIIGADVASKAANINVVFVDRFNGSLVVNGDVAIVEEAIRDVLRVLTNVLHFTPTEITKT
;
A
#
# COMPACT_ATOMS: atom_id res chain seq x y z
N MET A 1 -28.43 -22.16 10.95
CA MET A 1 -28.94 -20.83 10.64
C MET A 1 -27.85 -19.75 10.64
N ALA A 2 -27.13 -19.61 11.72
CA ALA A 2 -26.08 -18.61 11.81
C ALA A 2 -24.98 -18.82 10.76
N GLU A 3 -24.57 -20.05 10.55
CA GLU A 3 -23.53 -20.38 9.59
C GLU A 3 -23.97 -20.11 8.16
N GLU A 4 -25.19 -20.50 7.84
CA GLU A 4 -25.77 -20.27 6.52
C GLU A 4 -25.93 -18.79 6.23
N PHE A 5 -26.40 -18.04 7.22
CA PHE A 5 -26.52 -16.61 7.10
C PHE A 5 -25.14 -15.96 6.92
N TYR A 6 -24.15 -16.44 7.65
CA TYR A 6 -22.78 -15.94 7.56
C TYR A 6 -22.18 -16.16 6.18
N GLU A 7 -22.40 -17.32 5.61
CA GLU A 7 -21.93 -17.62 4.26
C GLU A 7 -22.59 -16.75 3.21
N LYS A 8 -23.88 -16.51 3.34
CA LYS A 8 -24.58 -15.59 2.44
C LYS A 8 -24.03 -14.18 2.55
N GLN A 9 -23.71 -13.73 3.74
CA GLN A 9 -23.10 -12.44 3.93
C GLN A 9 -21.72 -12.36 3.29
N ARG A 10 -20.93 -13.41 3.39
CA ARG A 10 -19.63 -13.44 2.75
C ARG A 10 -19.73 -13.38 1.23
N ILE A 11 -20.69 -14.10 0.67
CA ILE A 11 -20.92 -14.07 -0.76
C ILE A 11 -21.31 -12.66 -1.21
N ILE A 12 -22.19 -12.02 -0.46
CA ILE A 12 -22.59 -10.64 -0.75
C ILE A 12 -21.38 -9.70 -0.65
N GLN A 13 -20.54 -9.90 0.34
CA GLN A 13 -19.33 -9.07 0.52
C GLN A 13 -18.34 -9.22 -0.63
N GLU A 14 -18.33 -10.36 -1.29
CA GLU A 14 -17.47 -10.54 -2.46
C GLU A 14 -17.88 -9.64 -3.62
N PHE A 15 -19.14 -9.26 -3.68
CA PHE A 15 -19.66 -8.39 -4.73
C PHE A 15 -19.65 -6.91 -4.34
N VAL A 16 -19.45 -6.62 -3.08
CA VAL A 16 -19.37 -5.23 -2.60
C VAL A 16 -17.91 -4.90 -2.38
N PRO A 17 -17.44 -3.74 -2.88
CA PRO A 17 -16.06 -3.34 -2.63
C PRO A 17 -15.79 -3.32 -1.12
N GLY A 18 -15.01 -4.27 -0.67
CA GLY A 18 -14.63 -4.38 0.72
C GLY A 18 -13.25 -3.80 0.96
N LYS A 19 -12.69 -4.14 2.11
CA LYS A 19 -11.33 -3.73 2.44
C LYS A 19 -10.35 -4.56 1.61
N GLN A 20 -9.58 -3.89 0.76
CA GLN A 20 -8.63 -4.59 -0.09
C GLN A 20 -7.45 -3.71 -0.48
N VAL A 21 -6.31 -4.35 -0.66
CA VAL A 21 -5.17 -3.73 -1.32
C VAL A 21 -5.22 -4.22 -2.77
N THR A 22 -5.35 -3.30 -3.70
CA THR A 22 -5.49 -3.65 -5.13
C THR A 22 -4.19 -3.58 -5.89
N LEU A 23 -3.21 -2.86 -5.36
CA LEU A 23 -1.88 -2.75 -5.94
C LEU A 23 -0.85 -2.65 -4.83
N ALA A 24 0.23 -3.40 -4.97
CA ALA A 24 1.44 -3.26 -4.17
C ALA A 24 2.62 -3.52 -5.11
N HIS A 25 3.31 -2.46 -5.50
CA HIS A 25 4.33 -2.54 -6.53
C HIS A 25 5.61 -1.81 -6.12
N VAL A 26 6.75 -2.41 -6.44
CA VAL A 26 8.06 -1.81 -6.21
C VAL A 26 8.70 -1.53 -7.56
N ILE A 27 9.08 -0.26 -7.76
CA ILE A 27 9.92 0.12 -8.89
C ILE A 27 11.35 0.17 -8.36
N SER A 28 12.17 -0.82 -8.75
CA SER A 28 13.52 -0.98 -8.17
C SER A 28 14.46 0.15 -8.53
N ASN A 29 14.35 0.63 -9.75
CA ASN A 29 15.27 1.64 -10.28
C ASN A 29 14.50 2.64 -11.14
N PRO A 30 13.69 3.51 -10.53
CA PRO A 30 12.89 4.45 -11.28
C PRO A 30 13.78 5.45 -12.02
N GLU A 31 13.29 5.93 -13.16
CA GLU A 31 14.00 6.94 -13.91
C GLU A 31 14.11 8.22 -13.09
N GLU A 32 15.28 8.85 -13.10
CA GLU A 32 15.56 10.02 -12.29
C GLU A 32 14.55 11.15 -12.49
N SER A 33 14.13 11.36 -13.73
CA SER A 33 13.16 12.41 -14.06
C SER A 33 11.78 12.16 -13.47
N LEU A 34 11.45 10.91 -13.09
CA LEU A 34 10.16 10.57 -12.52
C LEU A 34 9.91 11.30 -11.20
N TYR A 35 10.92 11.43 -10.37
CA TYR A 35 10.80 12.12 -9.09
C TYR A 35 10.38 13.56 -9.28
N LYS A 36 10.97 14.25 -10.25
CA LYS A 36 10.61 15.64 -10.57
C LYS A 36 9.18 15.73 -11.08
N LYS A 37 8.78 14.80 -11.93
CA LYS A 37 7.42 14.77 -12.49
C LYS A 37 6.37 14.53 -11.40
N MET A 38 6.74 13.84 -10.34
CA MET A 38 5.85 13.61 -9.19
C MET A 38 5.83 14.78 -8.21
N GLY A 39 6.65 15.80 -8.45
CA GLY A 39 6.71 16.96 -7.56
C GLY A 39 7.55 16.73 -6.31
N VAL A 40 8.38 15.70 -6.30
CA VAL A 40 9.26 15.43 -5.17
C VAL A 40 10.41 16.40 -5.19
N ILE A 41 10.60 17.11 -4.08
CA ILE A 41 11.65 18.12 -3.94
C ILE A 41 12.78 17.51 -3.12
N GLY A 42 14.02 17.73 -3.59
CA GLY A 42 15.20 17.27 -2.90
C GLY A 42 15.81 16.04 -3.53
N GLU A 43 16.74 15.44 -2.80
CA GLU A 43 17.44 14.26 -3.27
C GLU A 43 16.52 13.05 -3.18
N SER A 44 16.21 12.46 -4.33
CA SER A 44 15.40 11.26 -4.39
C SER A 44 16.15 10.23 -5.22
N SER A 45 16.53 9.15 -4.57
CA SER A 45 17.21 8.04 -5.20
C SER A 45 16.69 6.75 -4.59
N GLY A 46 17.01 5.62 -5.21
CA GLY A 46 16.56 4.33 -4.75
C GLY A 46 15.24 3.93 -5.39
N ALA A 47 14.50 3.11 -4.68
CA ALA A 47 13.25 2.52 -5.19
C ALA A 47 12.03 3.32 -4.79
N LEU A 48 10.94 3.09 -5.52
CA LEU A 48 9.61 3.58 -5.16
C LEU A 48 8.72 2.40 -4.83
N GLY A 49 7.95 2.53 -3.77
CA GLY A 49 6.89 1.58 -3.44
C GLY A 49 5.55 2.27 -3.61
N ILE A 50 4.63 1.61 -4.30
CA ILE A 50 3.32 2.16 -4.63
C ILE A 50 2.26 1.19 -4.15
N MET A 51 1.27 1.72 -3.42
CA MET A 51 0.12 0.93 -2.99
C MET A 51 -1.17 1.66 -3.29
N THR A 52 -2.19 0.90 -3.64
CA THR A 52 -3.56 1.40 -3.75
C THR A 52 -4.44 0.58 -2.83
N ILE A 53 -5.18 1.28 -1.96
CA ILE A 53 -5.87 0.68 -0.82
C ILE A 53 -7.31 1.20 -0.80
N THR A 54 -8.26 0.29 -0.59
CA THR A 54 -9.68 0.62 -0.44
C THR A 54 -10.21 0.03 0.86
N PRO A 55 -10.87 0.79 1.73
CA PRO A 55 -11.18 2.22 1.60
C PRO A 55 -9.92 3.09 1.70
N SER A 56 -10.03 4.31 1.22
CA SER A 56 -8.88 5.23 1.10
C SER A 56 -8.22 5.57 2.44
N GLU A 57 -8.96 5.49 3.53
CA GLU A 57 -8.41 5.68 4.88
C GLU A 57 -7.32 4.65 5.20
N GLY A 58 -7.35 3.50 4.54
CA GLY A 58 -6.29 2.50 4.66
C GLY A 58 -4.93 3.01 4.22
N ALA A 59 -4.90 3.96 3.28
CA ALA A 59 -3.66 4.57 2.85
C ALA A 59 -3.01 5.38 3.97
N ILE A 60 -3.81 6.04 4.80
CA ILE A 60 -3.30 6.79 5.95
C ILE A 60 -2.67 5.82 6.97
N ILE A 61 -3.35 4.71 7.23
CA ILE A 61 -2.83 3.68 8.13
C ILE A 61 -1.53 3.09 7.57
N GLY A 62 -1.53 2.81 6.27
CA GLY A 62 -0.34 2.30 5.59
C GLY A 62 0.83 3.28 5.66
N ALA A 63 0.55 4.57 5.50
CA ALA A 63 1.58 5.59 5.61
C ALA A 63 2.19 5.62 7.01
N ASP A 64 1.36 5.49 8.04
CA ASP A 64 1.85 5.41 9.42
C ASP A 64 2.75 4.21 9.63
N VAL A 65 2.31 3.04 9.18
CA VAL A 65 3.11 1.81 9.30
C VAL A 65 4.44 1.96 8.56
N ALA A 66 4.40 2.45 7.32
CA ALA A 66 5.61 2.63 6.52
C ALA A 66 6.56 3.65 7.15
N SER A 67 6.03 4.73 7.70
CA SER A 67 6.85 5.80 8.29
C SER A 67 7.59 5.35 9.55
N LYS A 68 7.15 4.28 10.17
CA LYS A 68 7.82 3.71 11.35
C LYS A 68 9.02 2.84 10.95
N ALA A 69 9.15 2.49 9.69
CA ALA A 69 10.33 1.78 9.21
C ALA A 69 11.50 2.73 9.09
N ALA A 70 12.70 2.27 9.49
CA ALA A 70 13.89 3.09 9.40
C ALA A 70 14.24 3.37 7.93
N ASN A 71 14.61 4.60 7.64
CA ASN A 71 15.09 5.03 6.33
C ASN A 71 14.05 4.94 5.20
N ILE A 72 12.79 4.97 5.55
CA ILE A 72 11.71 5.13 4.59
C ILE A 72 11.24 6.57 4.58
N ASN A 73 11.02 7.07 3.37
CA ASN A 73 10.44 8.37 3.14
C ASN A 73 9.07 8.20 2.52
N VAL A 74 8.04 8.76 3.16
CA VAL A 74 6.69 8.76 2.58
C VAL A 74 6.64 9.94 1.61
N VAL A 75 6.53 9.64 0.31
CA VAL A 75 6.51 10.65 -0.74
C VAL A 75 5.18 11.38 -0.74
N PHE A 76 4.08 10.63 -0.74
CA PHE A 76 2.76 11.19 -0.54
C PHE A 76 1.77 10.10 -0.13
N VAL A 77 0.67 10.53 0.44
CA VAL A 77 -0.49 9.69 0.71
C VAL A 77 -1.73 10.45 0.23
N ASP A 78 -2.54 9.77 -0.58
CA ASP A 78 -3.78 10.35 -1.11
C ASP A 78 -4.95 9.73 -0.36
N ARG A 79 -5.51 10.51 0.55
CA ARG A 79 -6.64 10.06 1.38
C ARG A 79 -7.95 9.96 0.60
N PHE A 80 -8.01 10.49 -0.61
CA PHE A 80 -9.22 10.45 -1.42
C PHE A 80 -9.26 9.24 -2.33
N ASN A 81 -8.13 8.90 -2.93
CA ASN A 81 -8.03 7.77 -3.86
C ASN A 81 -7.37 6.53 -3.26
N GLY A 82 -6.78 6.66 -2.08
CA GLY A 82 -6.17 5.53 -1.41
C GLY A 82 -4.78 5.16 -1.92
N SER A 83 -4.06 6.10 -2.51
CA SER A 83 -2.70 5.87 -2.98
C SER A 83 -1.67 6.22 -1.93
N LEU A 84 -0.66 5.38 -1.83
CA LEU A 84 0.48 5.57 -0.93
C LEU A 84 1.76 5.35 -1.74
N VAL A 85 2.69 6.29 -1.66
CA VAL A 85 3.99 6.16 -2.33
C VAL A 85 5.09 6.40 -1.31
N VAL A 86 6.03 5.46 -1.26
CA VAL A 86 7.20 5.52 -0.37
C VAL A 86 8.48 5.40 -1.18
N ASN A 87 9.56 5.87 -0.61
CA ASN A 87 10.88 5.90 -1.25
C ASN A 87 11.96 5.46 -0.27
N GLY A 88 12.97 4.81 -0.79
CA GLY A 88 14.12 4.35 -0.01
C GLY A 88 14.90 3.30 -0.79
N ASP A 89 15.87 2.67 -0.15
CA ASP A 89 16.58 1.55 -0.75
C ASP A 89 15.60 0.44 -1.07
N VAL A 90 15.84 -0.30 -2.17
CA VAL A 90 14.91 -1.30 -2.66
C VAL A 90 14.54 -2.34 -1.61
N ALA A 91 15.50 -2.82 -0.84
CA ALA A 91 15.24 -3.82 0.19
C ALA A 91 14.37 -3.24 1.32
N ILE A 92 14.58 -1.99 1.66
CA ILE A 92 13.84 -1.30 2.71
C ILE A 92 12.42 -0.99 2.24
N VAL A 93 12.27 -0.59 0.98
CA VAL A 93 10.95 -0.35 0.38
C VAL A 93 10.13 -1.64 0.34
N GLU A 94 10.74 -2.74 -0.09
CA GLU A 94 10.07 -4.05 -0.09
C GLU A 94 9.61 -4.45 1.31
N GLU A 95 10.46 -4.26 2.30
CA GLU A 95 10.15 -4.56 3.69
C GLU A 95 9.00 -3.70 4.21
N ALA A 96 9.03 -2.40 3.92
CA ALA A 96 7.98 -1.48 4.34
C ALA A 96 6.63 -1.87 3.74
N ILE A 97 6.59 -2.20 2.45
CA ILE A 97 5.37 -2.63 1.79
C ILE A 97 4.85 -3.94 2.39
N ARG A 98 5.75 -4.88 2.69
CA ARG A 98 5.38 -6.11 3.37
C ARG A 98 4.75 -5.85 4.74
N ASP A 99 5.32 -4.92 5.49
CA ASP A 99 4.80 -4.56 6.80
C ASP A 99 3.42 -3.93 6.70
N VAL A 100 3.21 -3.03 5.74
CA VAL A 100 1.90 -2.44 5.50
C VAL A 100 0.88 -3.53 5.17
N LEU A 101 1.21 -4.43 4.25
CA LEU A 101 0.32 -5.54 3.88
C LEU A 101 0.00 -6.41 5.09
N ARG A 102 1.00 -6.71 5.91
CA ARG A 102 0.81 -7.55 7.10
C ARG A 102 -0.16 -6.92 8.08
N VAL A 103 0.00 -5.64 8.37
CA VAL A 103 -0.89 -4.93 9.29
C VAL A 103 -2.31 -4.84 8.72
N LEU A 104 -2.44 -4.44 7.47
CA LEU A 104 -3.76 -4.33 6.85
C LEU A 104 -4.46 -5.68 6.80
N THR A 105 -3.74 -6.76 6.49
CA THR A 105 -4.31 -8.09 6.41
C THR A 105 -4.63 -8.68 7.77
N ASN A 106 -3.66 -8.69 8.67
CA ASN A 106 -3.76 -9.44 9.91
C ASN A 106 -4.50 -8.68 11.01
N VAL A 107 -4.41 -7.38 11.03
CA VAL A 107 -5.05 -6.56 12.07
C VAL A 107 -6.41 -6.04 11.60
N LEU A 108 -6.49 -5.56 10.37
CA LEU A 108 -7.67 -4.89 9.85
C LEU A 108 -8.47 -5.72 8.85
N HIS A 109 -8.00 -6.92 8.55
CA HIS A 109 -8.70 -7.89 7.69
C HIS A 109 -8.95 -7.41 6.27
N PHE A 110 -8.01 -6.66 5.72
CA PHE A 110 -8.02 -6.31 4.31
C PHE A 110 -7.64 -7.54 3.48
N THR A 111 -8.21 -7.65 2.30
CA THR A 111 -7.77 -8.65 1.32
C THR A 111 -6.43 -8.20 0.74
N PRO A 112 -5.38 -9.02 0.83
CA PRO A 112 -4.06 -8.64 0.32
C PRO A 112 -3.94 -8.82 -1.18
N THR A 113 -2.84 -8.35 -1.72
CA THR A 113 -2.43 -8.60 -3.10
C THR A 113 -0.96 -9.02 -3.09
N GLU A 114 -0.51 -9.56 -4.20
CA GLU A 114 0.90 -9.88 -4.38
C GLU A 114 1.72 -8.60 -4.54
N ILE A 115 2.93 -8.63 -4.01
CA ILE A 115 3.89 -7.55 -4.26
C ILE A 115 4.55 -7.82 -5.62
N THR A 116 4.37 -6.90 -6.55
CA THR A 116 5.01 -6.98 -7.85
C THR A 116 6.21 -6.03 -7.91
N LYS A 117 7.09 -6.26 -8.86
CA LYS A 117 8.34 -5.50 -8.94
C LYS A 117 8.79 -5.30 -10.39
N THR A 118 9.23 -4.12 -10.69
CA THR A 118 9.87 -3.80 -11.98
C THR A 118 11.22 -3.12 -11.84
#